data_06c26dc0c68e4f5ff6c0b68aab9d3401
#
_entry.id   06c26dc0c68e4f5ff6c0b68aab9d3401
#
_cell.length_a   1.000
_cell.length_b   1.000
_cell.length_c   1.000
_cell.angle_alpha   90.00
_cell.angle_beta   90.00
_cell.angle_gamma   90.00
#
_symmetry.space_group_name_H-M   'P 1'
#
loop_
_entity.id
_entity.type
_entity.pdbx_description
1 polymer ?
#
loop_
_entity_poly.entity_id
_entity_poly.type
_entity_poly.pdbx_seq_one_letter_code
_entity_poly.pdbx_strand_id
1 'polypeptide(L)'
;ADGMTGGEIQVLGYRGMKEYEIAFDGFRVPASGLLGGVEGQGFKQLMATFESARIQTAARALGVGAAALALGLRYALERIQFGRPLVAFPRVAEKLALSAAELWMTRALTLHAAEEKDSGRRCDLEAGMAKLLAARVAWAAADNALQIHGGNGYALEYPISRVLVDARILNIFEGAAEIQADVIARRLLER
;
A
#
# COMPACT_ATOMS: atom_id res chain seq x y z
N ALA A 1 -29.15 -3.16 10.70
CA ALA A 1 -29.47 -3.64 12.06
C ALA A 1 -30.06 -2.47 12.83
N ASP A 2 -30.95 -2.72 13.78
CA ASP A 2 -31.56 -1.66 14.59
C ASP A 2 -30.46 -0.91 15.36
N GLY A 3 -30.49 0.43 15.25
CA GLY A 3 -29.48 1.29 15.86
C GLY A 3 -28.16 1.42 15.09
N MET A 4 -28.04 0.86 13.89
CA MET A 4 -26.89 1.06 13.02
C MET A 4 -27.33 1.63 11.68
N THR A 5 -26.81 2.79 11.30
CA THR A 5 -27.07 3.46 10.02
C THR A 5 -25.75 3.80 9.35
N GLY A 6 -25.77 4.05 8.05
CA GLY A 6 -24.57 4.46 7.33
C GLY A 6 -24.82 4.79 5.88
N GLY A 7 -23.86 5.46 5.25
CA GLY A 7 -23.86 5.85 3.85
C GLY A 7 -22.54 5.49 3.16
N GLU A 8 -22.60 5.18 1.87
CA GLU A 8 -21.41 4.88 1.06
C GLU A 8 -20.61 6.16 0.81
N ILE A 9 -19.31 6.12 1.08
CA ILE A 9 -18.38 7.20 0.77
C ILE A 9 -17.84 6.98 -0.64
N GLN A 10 -17.97 7.98 -1.51
CA GLN A 10 -17.38 7.93 -2.84
C GLN A 10 -15.87 8.17 -2.75
N VAL A 11 -15.09 7.23 -3.24
CA VAL A 11 -13.62 7.25 -3.15
C VAL A 11 -12.98 7.37 -4.52
N LEU A 12 -11.75 7.91 -4.54
CA LEU A 12 -11.00 8.19 -5.76
C LEU A 12 -10.60 6.91 -6.52
N GLY A 13 -10.14 5.90 -5.81
CA GLY A 13 -9.67 4.62 -6.33
C GLY A 13 -10.21 3.42 -5.57
N TYR A 14 -9.56 2.26 -5.74
CA TYR A 14 -9.99 1.00 -5.12
C TYR A 14 -11.42 0.61 -5.49
N ARG A 15 -11.79 0.85 -6.74
CA ARG A 15 -13.12 0.53 -7.25
C ARG A 15 -13.39 -0.98 -7.11
N GLY A 16 -14.49 -1.29 -6.42
CA GLY A 16 -14.86 -2.66 -6.03
C GLY A 16 -14.75 -2.92 -4.52
N MET A 17 -14.00 -2.10 -3.79
CA MET A 17 -14.13 -1.97 -2.33
C MET A 17 -15.04 -0.77 -2.02
N LYS A 18 -15.93 -0.94 -1.07
CA LYS A 18 -16.85 0.11 -0.65
C LYS A 18 -16.49 0.58 0.74
N GLU A 19 -16.36 1.88 0.89
CA GLU A 19 -16.15 2.55 2.16
C GLU A 19 -17.48 3.13 2.67
N TYR A 20 -17.70 3.06 3.97
CA TYR A 20 -18.93 3.53 4.59
C TYR A 20 -18.64 4.39 5.81
N GLU A 21 -19.39 5.48 5.94
CA GLU A 21 -19.57 6.11 7.23
C GLU A 21 -20.66 5.34 7.99
N ILE A 22 -20.38 4.94 9.23
CA ILE A 22 -21.30 4.16 10.06
C ILE A 22 -21.56 4.91 11.36
N ALA A 23 -22.84 5.10 11.68
CA ALA A 23 -23.29 5.68 12.95
C ALA A 23 -24.02 4.61 13.77
N PHE A 24 -23.76 4.63 15.07
CA PHE A 24 -24.43 3.76 16.06
C PHE A 24 -25.25 4.62 17.00
N ASP A 25 -26.55 4.35 17.09
CA ASP A 25 -27.48 5.00 18.01
C ASP A 25 -28.32 3.92 18.69
N GLY A 26 -28.04 3.67 19.98
CA GLY A 26 -28.68 2.60 20.73
C GLY A 26 -28.44 1.19 20.19
N PHE A 27 -27.42 1.01 19.33
CA PHE A 27 -27.06 -0.30 18.77
C PHE A 27 -26.62 -1.25 19.89
N ARG A 28 -27.30 -2.40 19.99
CA ARG A 28 -27.06 -3.39 21.04
C ARG A 28 -26.36 -4.60 20.49
N VAL A 29 -25.28 -5.01 21.16
CA VAL A 29 -24.57 -6.26 20.88
C VAL A 29 -24.64 -7.18 22.09
N PRO A 30 -24.76 -8.49 21.91
CA PRO A 30 -24.72 -9.43 23.04
C PRO A 30 -23.34 -9.40 23.70
N ALA A 31 -23.27 -9.73 25.00
CA ALA A 31 -22.02 -9.76 25.75
C ALA A 31 -20.96 -10.71 25.10
N SER A 32 -21.42 -11.77 24.42
CA SER A 32 -20.56 -12.67 23.66
C SER A 32 -19.87 -12.01 22.45
N GLY A 33 -20.32 -10.82 22.04
CA GLY A 33 -19.69 -10.02 20.98
C GLY A 33 -18.45 -9.24 21.46
N LEU A 34 -18.16 -9.24 22.78
CA LEU A 34 -16.95 -8.62 23.31
C LEU A 34 -15.71 -9.42 22.89
N LEU A 35 -14.87 -8.82 22.04
CA LEU A 35 -13.66 -9.46 21.56
C LEU A 35 -12.70 -9.79 22.72
N GLY A 36 -12.35 -11.07 22.88
CA GLY A 36 -11.49 -11.54 23.97
C GLY A 36 -12.16 -11.67 25.33
N GLY A 37 -13.45 -11.34 25.45
CA GLY A 37 -14.26 -11.57 26.67
C GLY A 37 -13.89 -10.72 27.89
N VAL A 38 -12.90 -9.81 27.79
CA VAL A 38 -12.43 -8.95 28.88
C VAL A 38 -12.48 -7.49 28.46
N GLU A 39 -13.18 -6.68 29.26
CA GLU A 39 -13.27 -5.24 29.04
C GLU A 39 -11.90 -4.54 29.20
N GLY A 40 -11.72 -3.39 28.51
CA GLY A 40 -10.51 -2.57 28.63
C GLY A 40 -9.30 -3.05 27.82
N GLN A 41 -9.39 -4.19 27.11
CA GLN A 41 -8.27 -4.74 26.31
C GLN A 41 -8.31 -4.36 24.83
N GLY A 42 -9.34 -3.68 24.35
CA GLY A 42 -9.56 -3.41 22.92
C GLY A 42 -8.41 -2.67 22.25
N PHE A 43 -7.82 -1.67 22.89
CA PHE A 43 -6.68 -0.93 22.34
C PHE A 43 -5.45 -1.82 22.12
N LYS A 44 -5.12 -2.69 23.09
CA LYS A 44 -4.01 -3.64 23.00
C LYS A 44 -4.22 -4.64 21.85
N GLN A 45 -5.45 -5.15 21.72
CA GLN A 45 -5.83 -6.07 20.62
C GLN A 45 -5.72 -5.38 19.27
N LEU A 46 -6.17 -4.12 19.17
CA LEU A 46 -6.05 -3.31 17.95
C LEU A 46 -4.58 -3.10 17.55
N MET A 47 -3.71 -2.76 18.49
CA MET A 47 -2.28 -2.56 18.22
C MET A 47 -1.61 -3.85 17.69
N ALA A 48 -1.94 -5.01 18.27
CA ALA A 48 -1.44 -6.29 17.78
C ALA A 48 -1.92 -6.60 16.35
N THR A 49 -3.16 -6.23 16.03
CA THR A 49 -3.72 -6.37 14.68
C THR A 49 -2.98 -5.48 13.67
N PHE A 50 -2.63 -4.27 14.06
CA PHE A 50 -1.95 -3.32 13.17
C PHE A 50 -0.55 -3.77 12.71
N GLU A 51 0.18 -4.57 13.48
CA GLU A 51 1.45 -5.14 13.01
C GLU A 51 1.24 -6.02 11.78
N SER A 52 0.27 -6.95 11.85
CA SER A 52 -0.09 -7.80 10.71
C SER A 52 -0.65 -7.01 9.54
N ALA A 53 -1.52 -6.03 9.81
CA ALA A 53 -2.11 -5.18 8.79
C ALA A 53 -1.05 -4.38 8.00
N ARG A 54 0.00 -3.89 8.67
CA ARG A 54 1.13 -3.19 8.03
C ARG A 54 1.89 -4.11 7.07
N ILE A 55 2.19 -5.34 7.47
CA ILE A 55 2.87 -6.33 6.62
C ILE A 55 2.00 -6.68 5.40
N GLN A 56 0.71 -6.91 5.61
CA GLN A 56 -0.24 -7.16 4.52
C GLN A 56 -0.33 -5.99 3.54
N THR A 57 -0.34 -4.76 4.07
CA THR A 57 -0.36 -3.55 3.24
C THR A 57 0.94 -3.39 2.46
N ALA A 58 2.09 -3.72 3.05
CA ALA A 58 3.38 -3.75 2.33
C ALA A 58 3.35 -4.77 1.18
N ALA A 59 2.84 -5.98 1.42
CA ALA A 59 2.70 -6.99 0.38
C ALA A 59 1.75 -6.55 -0.75
N ARG A 60 0.63 -5.90 -0.40
CA ARG A 60 -0.30 -5.31 -1.38
C ARG A 60 0.39 -4.21 -2.21
N ALA A 61 1.14 -3.34 -1.56
CA ALA A 61 1.89 -2.28 -2.23
C ALA A 61 2.92 -2.83 -3.22
N LEU A 62 3.62 -3.91 -2.85
CA LEU A 62 4.51 -4.61 -3.77
C LEU A 62 3.79 -5.13 -5.01
N GLY A 63 2.58 -5.69 -4.85
CA GLY A 63 1.74 -6.12 -5.98
C GLY A 63 1.36 -4.98 -6.91
N VAL A 64 0.96 -3.84 -6.35
CA VAL A 64 0.64 -2.62 -7.12
C VAL A 64 1.87 -2.09 -7.86
N GLY A 65 3.02 -1.99 -7.18
CA GLY A 65 4.27 -1.55 -7.79
C GLY A 65 4.76 -2.49 -8.89
N ALA A 66 4.66 -3.80 -8.69
CA ALA A 66 5.01 -4.81 -9.70
C ALA A 66 4.10 -4.70 -10.94
N ALA A 67 2.80 -4.50 -10.75
CA ALA A 67 1.86 -4.27 -11.85
C ALA A 67 2.20 -2.99 -12.63
N ALA A 68 2.53 -1.90 -11.93
CA ALA A 68 2.96 -0.66 -12.54
C ALA A 68 4.24 -0.84 -13.38
N LEU A 69 5.26 -1.50 -12.81
CA LEU A 69 6.51 -1.80 -13.52
C LEU A 69 6.25 -2.64 -14.79
N ALA A 70 5.42 -3.68 -14.69
CA ALA A 70 5.08 -4.54 -15.83
C ALA A 70 4.37 -3.76 -16.95
N LEU A 71 3.41 -2.87 -16.59
CA LEU A 71 2.72 -2.01 -17.56
C LEU A 71 3.70 -1.04 -18.23
N GLY A 72 4.55 -0.36 -17.44
CA GLY A 72 5.55 0.57 -17.94
C GLY A 72 6.57 -0.09 -18.88
N LEU A 73 7.07 -1.28 -18.49
CA LEU A 73 8.03 -2.04 -19.29
C LEU A 73 7.42 -2.50 -20.61
N ARG A 74 6.21 -3.08 -20.58
CA ARG A 74 5.52 -3.51 -21.80
C ARG A 74 5.32 -2.35 -22.75
N TYR A 75 4.78 -1.23 -22.26
CA TYR A 75 4.58 -0.04 -23.09
C TYR A 75 5.89 0.50 -23.67
N ALA A 76 6.97 0.52 -22.87
CA ALA A 76 8.28 0.99 -23.34
C ALA A 76 8.91 0.10 -24.41
N LEU A 77 8.61 -1.21 -24.42
CA LEU A 77 9.05 -2.15 -25.45
C LEU A 77 8.25 -2.01 -26.75
N GLU A 78 6.95 -1.76 -26.66
CA GLU A 78 6.04 -1.71 -27.80
C GLU A 78 5.98 -0.34 -28.49
N ARG A 79 6.08 0.75 -27.73
CA ARG A 79 5.93 2.10 -28.25
C ARG A 79 7.18 2.58 -28.97
N ILE A 80 7.04 2.88 -30.27
CA ILE A 80 8.11 3.43 -31.10
C ILE A 80 8.00 4.95 -31.15
N GLN A 81 9.10 5.65 -30.88
CA GLN A 81 9.27 7.08 -31.10
C GLN A 81 10.68 7.36 -31.61
N PHE A 82 10.83 8.33 -32.50
CA PHE A 82 12.12 8.68 -33.12
C PHE A 82 12.85 7.45 -33.71
N GLY A 83 12.07 6.53 -34.32
CA GLY A 83 12.57 5.34 -34.99
C GLY A 83 13.04 4.18 -34.10
N ARG A 84 12.79 4.21 -32.77
CA ARG A 84 13.20 3.15 -31.86
C ARG A 84 12.22 2.99 -30.68
N PRO A 85 12.18 1.81 -30.02
CA PRO A 85 11.35 1.61 -28.81
C PRO A 85 11.73 2.56 -27.67
N LEU A 86 10.76 2.97 -26.85
CA LEU A 86 11.01 3.88 -25.73
C LEU A 86 12.05 3.35 -24.76
N VAL A 87 12.12 2.04 -24.53
CA VAL A 87 13.13 1.42 -23.64
C VAL A 87 14.58 1.69 -24.08
N ALA A 88 14.81 2.00 -25.36
CA ALA A 88 16.13 2.35 -25.87
C ALA A 88 16.59 3.77 -25.48
N PHE A 89 15.73 4.56 -24.84
CA PHE A 89 16.10 5.88 -24.34
C PHE A 89 16.60 5.74 -22.89
N PRO A 90 17.83 6.20 -22.56
CA PRO A 90 18.43 5.99 -21.25
C PRO A 90 17.55 6.45 -20.06
N ARG A 91 16.88 7.60 -20.19
CA ARG A 91 15.99 8.13 -19.14
C ARG A 91 14.74 7.27 -18.90
N VAL A 92 14.28 6.52 -19.89
CA VAL A 92 13.17 5.56 -19.75
C VAL A 92 13.69 4.27 -19.09
N ALA A 93 14.82 3.74 -19.60
CA ALA A 93 15.47 2.56 -19.06
C ALA A 93 15.83 2.74 -17.57
N GLU A 94 16.36 3.91 -17.19
CA GLU A 94 16.70 4.26 -15.80
C GLU A 94 15.49 4.17 -14.88
N LYS A 95 14.34 4.75 -15.27
CA LYS A 95 13.10 4.67 -14.46
C LYS A 95 12.67 3.23 -14.20
N LEU A 96 12.75 2.38 -15.20
CA LEU A 96 12.40 0.96 -15.10
C LEU A 96 13.39 0.21 -14.20
N ALA A 97 14.69 0.45 -14.39
CA ALA A 97 15.74 -0.20 -13.61
C ALA A 97 15.66 0.17 -12.13
N LEU A 98 15.49 1.45 -11.79
CA LEU A 98 15.35 1.92 -10.41
C LEU A 98 14.09 1.36 -9.77
N SER A 99 12.94 1.39 -10.47
CA SER A 99 11.71 0.81 -9.96
C SER A 99 11.85 -0.69 -9.68
N ALA A 100 12.54 -1.44 -10.54
CA ALA A 100 12.81 -2.86 -10.33
C ALA A 100 13.69 -3.10 -9.10
N ALA A 101 14.78 -2.35 -8.94
CA ALA A 101 15.69 -2.47 -7.80
C ALA A 101 15.00 -2.13 -6.48
N GLU A 102 14.25 -1.04 -6.44
CA GLU A 102 13.52 -0.60 -5.25
C GLU A 102 12.42 -1.60 -4.85
N LEU A 103 11.69 -2.16 -5.81
CA LEU A 103 10.71 -3.21 -5.55
C LEU A 103 11.36 -4.48 -4.99
N TRP A 104 12.52 -4.86 -5.50
CA TRP A 104 13.27 -6.01 -5.00
C TRP A 104 13.72 -5.82 -3.55
N MET A 105 14.35 -4.68 -3.23
CA MET A 105 14.77 -4.35 -1.86
C MET A 105 13.57 -4.33 -0.90
N THR A 106 12.48 -3.71 -1.33
CA THR A 106 11.25 -3.61 -0.52
C THR A 106 10.63 -4.97 -0.28
N ARG A 107 10.68 -5.87 -1.28
CA ARG A 107 10.21 -7.25 -1.14
C ARG A 107 11.03 -8.01 -0.08
N ALA A 108 12.34 -7.89 -0.10
CA ALA A 108 13.21 -8.52 0.89
C ALA A 108 12.88 -8.03 2.32
N LEU A 109 12.71 -6.73 2.51
CA LEU A 109 12.30 -6.16 3.79
C LEU A 109 10.92 -6.63 4.24
N THR A 110 9.96 -6.72 3.32
CA THR A 110 8.59 -7.18 3.64
C THR A 110 8.58 -8.65 4.07
N LEU A 111 9.36 -9.49 3.40
CA LEU A 111 9.52 -10.90 3.80
C LEU A 111 10.19 -11.02 5.16
N HIS A 112 11.25 -10.25 5.41
CA HIS A 112 11.90 -10.21 6.73
C HIS A 112 10.91 -9.81 7.84
N ALA A 113 10.10 -8.78 7.63
CA ALA A 113 9.07 -8.38 8.59
C ALA A 113 8.03 -9.50 8.85
N ALA A 114 7.67 -10.26 7.82
CA ALA A 114 6.78 -11.42 7.96
C ALA A 114 7.43 -12.55 8.78
N GLU A 115 8.69 -12.87 8.51
CA GLU A 115 9.47 -13.88 9.25
C GLU A 115 9.62 -13.52 10.72
N GLU A 116 9.87 -12.23 11.04
CA GLU A 116 9.90 -11.74 12.43
C GLU A 116 8.55 -11.97 13.11
N LYS A 117 7.44 -11.66 12.42
CA LYS A 117 6.08 -11.88 12.93
C LYS A 117 5.79 -13.36 13.18
N ASP A 118 6.13 -14.22 12.23
CA ASP A 118 5.89 -15.66 12.31
C ASP A 118 6.70 -16.32 13.43
N SER A 119 7.88 -15.77 13.75
CA SER A 119 8.72 -16.23 14.87
C SER A 119 8.19 -15.79 16.25
N GLY A 120 7.09 -15.04 16.30
CA GLY A 120 6.52 -14.53 17.54
C GLY A 120 7.28 -13.36 18.17
N ARG A 121 8.30 -12.82 17.49
CA ARG A 121 9.02 -11.63 17.96
C ARG A 121 8.21 -10.35 17.74
N ARG A 122 8.48 -9.35 18.56
CA ARG A 122 7.94 -8.02 18.37
C ARG A 122 8.53 -7.43 17.07
N CYS A 123 7.69 -7.07 16.12
CA CYS A 123 8.09 -6.65 14.78
C CYS A 123 7.48 -5.31 14.33
N ASP A 124 7.07 -4.46 15.26
CA ASP A 124 6.49 -3.15 14.94
C ASP A 124 7.45 -2.23 14.17
N LEU A 125 8.76 -2.34 14.41
CA LEU A 125 9.79 -1.62 13.67
C LEU A 125 9.87 -2.11 12.21
N GLU A 126 10.05 -3.40 12.02
CA GLU A 126 10.20 -4.04 10.71
C GLU A 126 8.91 -3.90 9.88
N ALA A 127 7.75 -4.08 10.50
CA ALA A 127 6.44 -3.88 9.88
C ALA A 127 6.21 -2.41 9.47
N GLY A 128 6.61 -1.47 10.33
CA GLY A 128 6.57 -0.04 10.03
C GLY A 128 7.47 0.35 8.86
N MET A 129 8.72 -0.12 8.86
CA MET A 129 9.67 0.10 7.77
C MET A 129 9.17 -0.50 6.45
N ALA A 130 8.69 -1.75 6.48
CA ALA A 130 8.17 -2.43 5.30
C ALA A 130 6.98 -1.67 4.69
N LYS A 131 6.00 -1.28 5.53
CA LYS A 131 4.83 -0.54 5.06
C LYS A 131 5.18 0.83 4.49
N LEU A 132 6.02 1.59 5.19
CA LEU A 132 6.45 2.92 4.75
C LEU A 132 7.16 2.85 3.40
N LEU A 133 8.14 1.96 3.28
CA LEU A 133 8.94 1.83 2.07
C LEU A 133 8.10 1.29 0.91
N ALA A 134 7.31 0.24 1.13
CA ALA A 134 6.49 -0.37 0.09
C ALA A 134 5.48 0.61 -0.50
N ALA A 135 4.82 1.41 0.32
CA ALA A 135 3.88 2.43 -0.14
C ALA A 135 4.57 3.51 -1.00
N ARG A 136 5.76 3.98 -0.60
CA ARG A 136 6.55 4.95 -1.35
C ARG A 136 7.01 4.39 -2.70
N VAL A 137 7.54 3.17 -2.69
CA VAL A 137 8.05 2.51 -3.91
C VAL A 137 6.92 2.20 -4.88
N ALA A 138 5.76 1.73 -4.40
CA ALA A 138 4.59 1.50 -5.24
C ALA A 138 4.11 2.79 -5.93
N TRP A 139 4.06 3.89 -5.18
CA TRP A 139 3.71 5.20 -5.72
C TRP A 139 4.72 5.64 -6.79
N ALA A 140 6.03 5.58 -6.48
CA ALA A 140 7.09 5.98 -7.42
C ALA A 140 7.08 5.12 -8.70
N ALA A 141 6.88 3.81 -8.57
CA ALA A 141 6.78 2.90 -9.71
C ALA A 141 5.56 3.23 -10.58
N ALA A 142 4.40 3.53 -9.97
CA ALA A 142 3.19 3.90 -10.69
C ALA A 142 3.32 5.25 -11.40
N ASP A 143 3.91 6.25 -10.76
CA ASP A 143 4.18 7.56 -11.34
C ASP A 143 5.17 7.45 -12.51
N ASN A 144 6.27 6.73 -12.32
CA ASN A 144 7.25 6.46 -13.38
C ASN A 144 6.64 5.75 -14.58
N ALA A 145 5.80 4.74 -14.33
CA ALA A 145 5.13 4.00 -15.39
C ALA A 145 4.13 4.88 -16.14
N LEU A 146 3.36 5.71 -15.44
CA LEU A 146 2.45 6.67 -16.06
C LEU A 146 3.24 7.70 -16.91
N GLN A 147 4.34 8.21 -16.38
CA GLN A 147 5.22 9.12 -17.12
C GLN A 147 5.80 8.48 -18.40
N ILE A 148 6.14 7.19 -18.37
CA ILE A 148 6.60 6.43 -19.55
C ILE A 148 5.50 6.34 -20.60
N HIS A 149 4.23 6.23 -20.22
CA HIS A 149 3.09 6.24 -21.15
C HIS A 149 2.85 7.62 -21.77
N GLY A 150 3.40 8.70 -21.19
CA GLY A 150 3.16 10.07 -21.65
C GLY A 150 1.67 10.41 -21.64
N GLY A 151 1.16 11.08 -22.68
CA GLY A 151 -0.26 11.44 -22.79
C GLY A 151 -1.22 10.24 -22.68
N ASN A 152 -0.81 9.07 -23.16
CA ASN A 152 -1.59 7.84 -23.05
C ASN A 152 -1.77 7.39 -21.58
N GLY A 153 -0.82 7.70 -20.70
CA GLY A 153 -0.94 7.41 -19.27
C GLY A 153 -2.06 8.20 -18.58
N TYR A 154 -2.46 9.33 -19.17
CA TYR A 154 -3.55 10.16 -18.64
C TYR A 154 -4.93 9.80 -19.22
N ALA A 155 -4.98 8.90 -20.21
CA ALA A 155 -6.20 8.40 -20.81
C ALA A 155 -6.77 7.22 -19.99
N LEU A 156 -8.09 7.22 -19.75
CA LEU A 156 -8.77 6.20 -18.93
C LEU A 156 -8.77 4.81 -19.55
N GLU A 157 -8.52 4.69 -20.85
CA GLU A 157 -8.41 3.42 -21.56
C GLU A 157 -7.12 2.65 -21.21
N TYR A 158 -6.08 3.36 -20.73
CA TYR A 158 -4.85 2.74 -20.26
C TYR A 158 -4.92 2.39 -18.77
N PRO A 159 -4.63 1.15 -18.37
CA PRO A 159 -4.81 0.71 -16.99
C PRO A 159 -3.87 1.39 -15.99
N ILE A 160 -2.77 2.02 -16.45
CA ILE A 160 -1.78 2.65 -15.57
C ILE A 160 -2.37 3.81 -14.76
N SER A 161 -3.34 4.55 -15.29
CA SER A 161 -4.02 5.64 -14.58
C SER A 161 -4.74 5.13 -13.33
N ARG A 162 -5.38 3.95 -13.41
CA ARG A 162 -6.01 3.31 -12.26
C ARG A 162 -4.99 2.82 -11.24
N VAL A 163 -3.90 2.23 -11.70
CA VAL A 163 -2.82 1.76 -10.82
C VAL A 163 -2.22 2.93 -10.04
N LEU A 164 -2.02 4.08 -10.66
CA LEU A 164 -1.53 5.29 -9.98
C LEU A 164 -2.50 5.73 -8.88
N VAL A 165 -3.79 5.82 -9.18
CA VAL A 165 -4.81 6.22 -8.21
C VAL A 165 -4.87 5.24 -7.04
N ASP A 166 -4.83 3.94 -7.32
CA ASP A 166 -4.84 2.89 -6.29
C ASP A 166 -3.56 2.86 -5.45
N ALA A 167 -2.42 3.24 -6.02
CA ALA A 167 -1.17 3.35 -5.27
C ALA A 167 -1.21 4.49 -4.22
N ARG A 168 -2.02 5.54 -4.45
CA ARG A 168 -2.05 6.70 -3.56
C ARG A 168 -2.53 6.38 -2.15
N ILE A 169 -3.55 5.54 -2.02
CA ILE A 169 -4.15 5.21 -0.72
C ILE A 169 -3.17 4.47 0.21
N LEU A 170 -2.22 3.73 -0.36
CA LEU A 170 -1.24 2.95 0.39
C LEU A 170 -0.37 3.78 1.33
N ASN A 171 -0.20 5.08 1.05
CA ASN A 171 0.50 6.01 1.92
C ASN A 171 -0.39 6.61 3.02
N ILE A 172 -1.71 6.42 2.94
CA ILE A 172 -2.70 7.06 3.81
C ILE A 172 -3.24 6.07 4.85
N PHE A 173 -3.81 4.95 4.39
CA PHE A 173 -4.47 4.00 5.28
C PHE A 173 -3.48 3.05 6.00
N GLU A 174 -3.97 2.26 6.97
CA GLU A 174 -3.19 1.30 7.77
C GLU A 174 -1.97 1.94 8.47
N GLY A 175 -2.17 3.18 8.89
CA GLY A 175 -1.14 4.05 9.46
C GLY A 175 -0.44 4.89 8.39
N ALA A 176 -0.72 6.18 8.39
CA ALA A 176 -0.13 7.14 7.45
C ALA A 176 1.40 7.08 7.47
N ALA A 177 2.04 7.53 6.40
CA ALA A 177 3.50 7.52 6.27
C ALA A 177 4.20 8.21 7.45
N GLU A 178 3.63 9.32 7.93
CA GLU A 178 4.10 10.09 9.07
C GLU A 178 4.04 9.28 10.38
N ILE A 179 2.96 8.52 10.57
CA ILE A 179 2.80 7.63 11.74
C ILE A 179 3.81 6.49 11.69
N GLN A 180 4.08 5.91 10.52
CA GLN A 180 5.12 4.89 10.40
C GLN A 180 6.51 5.46 10.72
N ALA A 181 6.82 6.66 10.21
CA ALA A 181 8.09 7.33 10.51
C ALA A 181 8.27 7.59 12.01
N ASP A 182 7.19 8.01 12.71
CA ASP A 182 7.21 8.22 14.15
C ASP A 182 7.41 6.91 14.95
N VAL A 183 6.74 5.83 14.56
CA VAL A 183 6.95 4.49 15.16
C VAL A 183 8.40 4.03 14.99
N ILE A 184 8.95 4.17 13.79
CA ILE A 184 10.34 3.81 13.47
C ILE A 184 11.31 4.63 14.33
N ALA A 185 11.13 5.96 14.36
CA ALA A 185 12.00 6.86 15.12
C ALA A 185 11.99 6.51 16.61
N ARG A 186 10.82 6.31 17.22
CA ARG A 186 10.72 5.88 18.63
C ARG A 186 11.45 4.58 18.90
N ARG A 187 11.27 3.58 18.03
CA ARG A 187 11.93 2.28 18.19
C ARG A 187 13.45 2.34 18.05
N LEU A 188 13.97 3.23 17.22
CA LEU A 188 15.44 3.45 17.11
C LEU A 188 16.00 4.14 18.35
N LEU A 189 15.22 4.99 19.03
CA LEU A 189 15.65 5.69 20.23
C LEU A 189 15.54 4.83 21.52
N GLU A 190 14.72 3.77 21.50
CA GLU A 190 14.58 2.80 22.61
C GLU A 190 15.73 1.78 22.66
N ARG A 191 16.65 1.79 21.69
CA ARG A 191 17.86 0.95 21.64
C ARG A 191 19.04 1.71 22.20
#